data_b1cfabe474501b8d3c13d417509baebe
#
_entry.id   b1cfabe474501b8d3c13d417509baebe
#
_cell.length_a   1.000
_cell.length_b   1.000
_cell.length_c   1.000
_cell.angle_alpha   90.00
_cell.angle_beta   90.00
_cell.angle_gamma   90.00
#
_symmetry.space_group_name_H-M   'P 1'
#
loop_
_entity.id
_entity.type
_entity.pdbx_description
1 polymer ?
#
loop_
_entity_poly.entity_id
_entity_poly.type
_entity_poly.pdbx_seq_one_letter_code
_entity_poly.pdbx_strand_id
1 'polypeptide(L)'
;MELRQTLWQFIARLNREGHTVLLTTHYLEEAEALCGRIAMLKNGKVVALDNTSSLLKNASSNVLRFKLDAQLPPDLAAQARVTGRIVQFPAHDAAQIEHYLAAVRNAGLLAQDVEIRKADLEDVFLDVMGAAA
;
A
#
# COMPACT_ATOMS: atom_id res chain seq x y z
N MET A 1 -4.97 19.10 -11.61
CA MET A 1 -4.49 17.88 -12.30
C MET A 1 -3.48 18.19 -13.40
N GLU A 2 -3.84 19.06 -14.33
CA GLU A 2 -2.91 19.42 -15.40
C GLU A 2 -1.64 20.09 -14.89
N LEU A 3 -1.75 20.98 -13.92
CA LEU A 3 -0.60 21.66 -13.33
C LEU A 3 0.35 20.67 -12.67
N ARG A 4 -0.21 19.67 -11.98
CA ARG A 4 0.57 18.64 -11.31
C ARG A 4 1.32 17.76 -12.30
N GLN A 5 0.66 17.35 -13.38
CA GLN A 5 1.28 16.58 -14.44
C GLN A 5 2.38 17.37 -15.15
N THR A 6 2.17 18.65 -15.38
CA THR A 6 3.18 19.52 -15.98
C THR A 6 4.41 19.62 -15.07
N LEU A 7 4.22 19.73 -13.77
CA LEU A 7 5.31 19.74 -12.80
C LEU A 7 6.06 18.41 -12.82
N TRP A 8 5.34 17.28 -12.88
CA TRP A 8 5.96 15.96 -12.95
C TRP A 8 6.84 15.82 -14.19
N GLN A 9 6.36 16.29 -15.34
CA GLN A 9 7.12 16.26 -16.60
C GLN A 9 8.38 17.11 -16.49
N PHE A 10 8.29 18.27 -15.85
CA PHE A 10 9.42 19.14 -15.64
C PHE A 10 10.49 18.49 -14.76
N ILE A 11 10.08 17.86 -13.66
CA ILE A 11 10.97 17.16 -12.74
C ILE A 11 11.67 16.01 -13.46
N ALA A 12 10.92 15.23 -14.23
CA ALA A 12 11.47 14.09 -14.99
C ALA A 12 12.51 14.58 -16.01
N ARG A 13 12.26 15.70 -16.66
CA ARG A 13 13.20 16.30 -17.62
C ARG A 13 14.48 16.76 -16.94
N LEU A 14 14.38 17.42 -15.79
CA LEU A 14 15.56 17.83 -15.03
C LEU A 14 16.43 16.64 -14.67
N ASN A 15 15.81 15.56 -14.24
CA ASN A 15 16.54 14.36 -13.87
C ASN A 15 17.24 13.73 -15.09
N ARG A 16 16.57 13.68 -16.24
CA ARG A 16 17.19 13.17 -17.49
C ARG A 16 18.37 14.03 -17.93
N GLU A 17 18.36 15.31 -17.60
CA GLU A 17 19.45 16.23 -17.95
C GLU A 17 20.64 16.16 -16.99
N GLY A 18 20.60 15.23 -16.03
CA GLY A 18 21.69 14.99 -15.09
C GLY A 18 21.54 15.65 -13.73
N HIS A 19 20.40 16.28 -13.46
CA HIS A 19 20.15 16.89 -12.15
C HIS A 19 19.68 15.84 -11.15
N THR A 20 20.19 15.94 -9.94
CA THR A 20 19.68 15.17 -8.82
C THR A 20 18.50 15.93 -8.22
N VAL A 21 17.34 15.30 -8.16
CA VAL A 21 16.13 15.93 -7.66
C VAL A 21 15.73 15.29 -6.33
N LEU A 22 15.60 16.10 -5.30
CA LEU A 22 15.08 15.67 -4.00
C LEU A 22 13.65 16.18 -3.86
N LEU A 23 12.71 15.25 -3.78
CA LEU A 23 11.29 15.58 -3.69
C LEU A 23 10.75 15.16 -2.33
N THR A 24 10.10 16.08 -1.63
CA THR A 24 9.41 15.80 -0.38
C THR A 24 7.91 15.81 -0.66
N THR A 25 7.23 14.73 -0.37
CA THR A 25 5.79 14.62 -0.63
C THR A 25 5.14 13.69 0.38
N HIS A 26 3.86 13.90 0.61
CA HIS A 26 3.01 12.95 1.32
C HIS A 26 2.05 12.23 0.35
N TYR A 27 2.19 12.49 -0.94
CA TYR A 27 1.40 11.82 -1.98
C TYR A 27 2.19 10.60 -2.47
N LEU A 28 1.82 9.43 -1.99
CA LEU A 28 2.53 8.19 -2.26
C LEU A 28 2.51 7.83 -3.74
N GLU A 29 1.46 8.18 -4.44
CA GLU A 29 1.33 7.96 -5.88
C GLU A 29 2.41 8.72 -6.66
N GLU A 30 2.70 9.96 -6.26
CA GLU A 30 3.79 10.75 -6.86
C GLU A 30 5.14 10.10 -6.63
N ALA A 31 5.38 9.68 -5.40
CA ALA A 31 6.64 9.06 -5.04
C ALA A 31 6.86 7.77 -5.83
N GLU A 32 5.84 6.95 -5.96
CA GLU A 32 5.91 5.70 -6.72
C GLU A 32 6.20 5.95 -8.20
N ALA A 33 5.57 6.98 -8.78
CA ALA A 33 5.69 7.26 -10.21
C ALA A 33 7.00 7.97 -10.59
N LEU A 34 7.51 8.82 -9.72
CA LEU A 34 8.62 9.71 -10.07
C LEU A 34 9.96 9.32 -9.47
N CYS A 35 9.97 8.65 -8.34
CA CYS A 35 11.19 8.45 -7.58
C CYS A 35 11.81 7.09 -7.82
N GLY A 36 13.13 7.07 -8.06
CA GLY A 36 13.88 5.83 -8.15
C GLY A 36 14.24 5.28 -6.77
N ARG A 37 14.42 6.16 -5.79
CA ARG A 37 14.69 5.80 -4.40
C ARG A 37 13.76 6.60 -3.50
N ILE A 38 13.32 5.97 -2.43
CA ILE A 38 12.37 6.56 -1.48
C ILE A 38 12.88 6.38 -0.06
N ALA A 39 12.85 7.46 0.71
CA ALA A 39 13.08 7.42 2.14
C ALA A 39 11.76 7.71 2.84
N MET A 40 11.36 6.85 3.77
CA MET A 40 10.17 7.06 4.58
C MET A 40 10.57 7.54 5.96
N LEU A 41 9.93 8.62 6.41
CA LEU A 41 10.26 9.26 7.68
C LEU A 41 9.13 9.07 8.69
N LYS A 42 9.52 8.81 9.93
CA LYS A 42 8.59 8.78 11.06
C LYS A 42 9.27 9.42 12.26
N ASN A 43 8.63 10.43 12.84
CA ASN A 43 9.16 11.15 14.00
C ASN A 43 10.59 11.67 13.79
N GLY A 44 10.86 12.17 12.58
CA GLY A 44 12.16 12.74 12.24
C GLY A 44 13.25 11.72 11.94
N LYS A 45 12.90 10.44 11.88
CA LYS A 45 13.87 9.38 11.60
C LYS A 45 13.51 8.64 10.33
N VAL A 46 14.53 8.21 9.59
CA VAL A 46 14.35 7.36 8.42
C VAL A 46 14.01 5.95 8.89
N VAL A 47 12.81 5.47 8.58
CA VAL A 47 12.35 4.13 8.95
C VAL A 47 12.42 3.15 7.77
N ALA A 48 12.56 3.65 6.56
CA ALA A 48 12.81 2.84 5.37
C ALA A 48 13.54 3.68 4.34
N LEU A 49 14.49 3.08 3.65
CA LEU A 49 15.22 3.73 2.54
C LEU A 49 15.65 2.65 1.58
N ASP A 50 15.11 2.68 0.37
CA ASP A 50 15.47 1.71 -0.66
C ASP A 50 14.99 2.21 -2.03
N ASN A 51 15.35 1.46 -3.07
CA ASN A 51 14.81 1.66 -4.39
C ASN A 51 13.30 1.41 -4.37
N THR A 52 12.57 2.16 -5.19
CA THR A 52 11.11 2.02 -5.28
C THR A 52 10.71 0.58 -5.61
N SER A 53 11.40 -0.04 -6.57
CA SER A 53 11.12 -1.42 -6.96
C SER A 53 11.37 -2.42 -5.81
N SER A 54 12.41 -2.20 -5.02
CA SER A 54 12.72 -3.06 -3.87
C SER A 54 11.68 -2.93 -2.76
N LEU A 55 11.22 -1.71 -2.49
CA LEU A 55 10.16 -1.48 -1.52
C LEU A 55 8.87 -2.20 -1.91
N LEU A 56 8.51 -2.14 -3.18
CA LEU A 56 7.31 -2.81 -3.69
C LEU A 56 7.44 -4.33 -3.66
N LYS A 57 8.63 -4.86 -3.90
CA LYS A 57 8.88 -6.31 -3.84
C LYS A 57 8.80 -6.87 -2.42
N ASN A 58 9.19 -6.07 -1.43
CA ASN A 58 9.19 -6.49 -0.04
C ASN A 58 7.81 -6.46 0.60
N ALA A 59 6.82 -5.87 -0.07
CA ALA A 59 5.44 -5.89 0.36
C ALA A 59 4.79 -7.22 -0.02
N SER A 60 3.66 -7.54 0.59
CA SER A 60 2.83 -8.65 0.15
C SER A 60 2.47 -8.45 -1.31
N SER A 61 2.54 -9.53 -2.12
CA SER A 61 2.34 -9.42 -3.56
C SER A 61 0.95 -8.94 -3.92
N ASN A 62 -0.05 -9.35 -3.14
CA ASN A 62 -1.45 -9.05 -3.43
C ASN A 62 -2.18 -8.59 -2.18
N VAL A 63 -3.30 -7.91 -2.40
CA VAL A 63 -4.21 -7.49 -1.33
C VAL A 63 -5.61 -7.97 -1.68
N LEU A 64 -6.22 -8.72 -0.78
CA LEU A 64 -7.60 -9.13 -0.87
C LEU A 64 -8.47 -8.02 -0.27
N ARG A 65 -9.36 -7.45 -1.06
CA ARG A 65 -10.22 -6.35 -0.65
C ARG A 65 -11.68 -6.72 -0.87
N PHE A 66 -12.51 -6.44 0.12
CA PHE A 66 -13.95 -6.66 0.01
C PHE A 66 -14.69 -5.74 0.98
N LYS A 67 -16.01 -5.73 0.88
CA LYS A 67 -16.88 -4.96 1.77
C LYS A 67 -17.68 -5.89 2.67
N LEU A 68 -17.87 -5.47 3.91
CA LEU A 68 -18.70 -6.17 4.88
C LEU A 68 -19.74 -5.21 5.46
N ASP A 69 -20.93 -5.74 5.76
CA ASP A 69 -21.98 -5.00 6.45
C ASP A 69 -21.95 -5.25 7.97
N ALA A 70 -21.05 -6.10 8.42
CA ALA A 70 -20.92 -6.46 9.84
C ALA A 70 -19.45 -6.38 10.25
N GLN A 71 -19.21 -6.39 11.56
CA GLN A 71 -17.85 -6.34 12.08
C GLN A 71 -17.14 -7.68 11.94
N LEU A 72 -15.84 -7.62 11.63
CA LEU A 72 -14.99 -8.80 11.64
C LEU A 72 -14.81 -9.31 13.07
N PRO A 73 -14.69 -10.65 13.26
CA PRO A 73 -14.23 -11.19 14.52
C PRO A 73 -12.85 -10.62 14.91
N PRO A 74 -12.54 -10.49 16.21
CA PRO A 74 -11.27 -9.89 16.62
C PRO A 74 -10.02 -10.55 16.05
N ASP A 75 -10.02 -11.86 15.88
CA ASP A 75 -8.89 -12.61 15.32
C ASP A 75 -8.58 -12.17 13.90
N LEU A 76 -9.63 -12.01 13.08
CA LEU A 76 -9.49 -11.58 11.70
C LEU A 76 -9.20 -10.08 11.62
N ALA A 77 -9.83 -9.29 12.46
CA ALA A 77 -9.62 -7.85 12.50
C ALA A 77 -8.17 -7.49 12.81
N ALA A 78 -7.49 -8.31 13.61
CA ALA A 78 -6.09 -8.09 13.95
C ALA A 78 -5.16 -8.25 12.75
N GLN A 79 -5.58 -8.99 11.73
CA GLN A 79 -4.80 -9.25 10.53
C GLN A 79 -5.22 -8.38 9.36
N ALA A 80 -6.31 -7.63 9.51
CA ALA A 80 -6.90 -6.85 8.43
C ALA A 80 -6.69 -5.36 8.63
N ARG A 81 -6.76 -4.64 7.54
CA ARG A 81 -6.89 -3.18 7.55
C ARG A 81 -8.35 -2.87 7.26
N VAL A 82 -9.05 -2.29 8.24
CA VAL A 82 -10.47 -2.01 8.12
C VAL A 82 -10.70 -0.50 8.07
N THR A 83 -11.39 -0.05 7.03
CA THR A 83 -11.75 1.36 6.85
C THR A 83 -13.24 1.42 6.52
N GLY A 84 -14.07 1.74 7.52
CA GLY A 84 -15.51 1.69 7.37
C GLY A 84 -15.99 0.27 7.04
N ARG A 85 -16.60 0.09 5.87
CA ARG A 85 -17.07 -1.22 5.40
C ARG A 85 -16.01 -1.98 4.61
N ILE A 86 -14.90 -1.32 4.28
CA ILE A 86 -13.86 -1.90 3.43
C ILE A 86 -12.85 -2.65 4.29
N VAL A 87 -12.60 -3.91 3.94
CA VAL A 87 -11.65 -4.79 4.63
C VAL A 87 -10.57 -5.20 3.65
N GLN A 88 -9.31 -5.13 4.06
CA GLN A 88 -8.17 -5.52 3.25
C GLN A 88 -7.25 -6.45 4.03
N PHE A 89 -6.89 -7.57 3.40
CA PHE A 89 -5.91 -8.52 3.95
C PHE A 89 -4.72 -8.63 3.00
N PRO A 90 -3.49 -8.53 3.51
CA PRO A 90 -2.33 -8.84 2.69
C PRO A 90 -2.31 -10.34 2.39
N ALA A 91 -2.04 -10.72 1.16
CA ALA A 91 -2.02 -12.11 0.74
C ALA A 91 -0.89 -12.35 -0.25
N HIS A 92 -0.10 -13.40 -0.03
CA HIS A 92 1.03 -13.73 -0.90
C HIS A 92 0.63 -14.63 -2.05
N ASP A 93 -0.39 -15.46 -1.87
CA ASP A 93 -0.81 -16.44 -2.88
C ASP A 93 -2.29 -16.75 -2.77
N ALA A 94 -2.76 -17.59 -3.69
CA ALA A 94 -4.16 -17.99 -3.75
C ALA A 94 -4.61 -18.75 -2.50
N ALA A 95 -3.72 -19.51 -1.89
CA ALA A 95 -4.04 -20.27 -0.68
C ALA A 95 -4.39 -19.35 0.49
N GLN A 96 -3.67 -18.24 0.64
CA GLN A 96 -3.98 -17.25 1.66
C GLN A 96 -5.30 -16.54 1.38
N ILE A 97 -5.56 -16.24 0.11
CA ILE A 97 -6.82 -15.60 -0.28
C ILE A 97 -8.00 -16.52 0.07
N GLU A 98 -7.89 -17.80 -0.26
CA GLU A 98 -8.92 -18.79 0.09
C GLU A 98 -9.09 -18.90 1.60
N HIS A 99 -7.99 -18.87 2.34
CA HIS A 99 -8.02 -18.96 3.79
C HIS A 99 -8.83 -17.82 4.39
N TYR A 100 -8.58 -16.59 3.96
CA TYR A 100 -9.30 -15.42 4.48
C TYR A 100 -10.78 -15.43 4.08
N LEU A 101 -11.06 -15.79 2.83
CA LEU A 101 -12.45 -15.86 2.37
C LEU A 101 -13.23 -16.95 3.10
N ALA A 102 -12.61 -18.11 3.33
CA ALA A 102 -13.24 -19.19 4.10
C ALA A 102 -13.47 -18.78 5.55
N ALA A 103 -12.51 -18.10 6.16
CA ALA A 103 -12.65 -17.63 7.55
C ALA A 103 -13.80 -16.64 7.70
N VAL A 104 -13.95 -15.73 6.75
CA VAL A 104 -15.07 -14.78 6.72
C VAL A 104 -16.40 -15.51 6.58
N ARG A 105 -16.47 -16.48 5.66
CA ARG A 105 -17.68 -17.28 5.46
C ARG A 105 -18.02 -18.10 6.71
N ASN A 106 -17.02 -18.72 7.32
CA ASN A 106 -17.23 -19.54 8.52
C ASN A 106 -17.66 -18.70 9.73
N ALA A 107 -17.37 -17.41 9.73
CA ALA A 107 -17.84 -16.48 10.75
C ALA A 107 -19.28 -16.00 10.49
N GLY A 108 -19.93 -16.50 9.44
CA GLY A 108 -21.29 -16.12 9.09
C GLY A 108 -21.41 -14.80 8.36
N LEU A 109 -20.30 -14.28 7.83
CA LEU A 109 -20.26 -13.01 7.13
C LEU A 109 -20.27 -13.22 5.62
N LEU A 110 -20.78 -12.22 4.89
CA LEU A 110 -20.83 -12.25 3.44
C LEU A 110 -19.92 -11.16 2.88
N ALA A 111 -18.83 -11.56 2.25
CA ALA A 111 -17.93 -10.63 1.56
C ALA A 111 -18.59 -10.15 0.26
N GLN A 112 -18.61 -8.84 0.06
CA GLN A 112 -19.21 -8.19 -1.11
C GLN A 112 -18.14 -7.45 -1.89
N ASP A 113 -18.32 -7.35 -3.20
CA ASP A 113 -17.41 -6.63 -4.09
C ASP A 113 -15.96 -7.08 -3.90
N VAL A 114 -15.75 -8.39 -3.93
CA VAL A 114 -14.43 -8.99 -3.72
C VAL A 114 -13.51 -8.63 -4.88
N GLU A 115 -12.31 -8.15 -4.52
CA GLU A 115 -11.31 -7.73 -5.48
C GLU A 115 -9.93 -8.15 -5.00
N ILE A 116 -9.07 -8.54 -5.92
CA ILE A 116 -7.67 -8.85 -5.64
C ILE A 116 -6.85 -7.82 -6.40
N ARG A 117 -6.06 -7.03 -5.69
CA ARG A 117 -5.21 -6.04 -6.31
C ARG A 117 -3.75 -6.25 -5.93
N LYS A 118 -2.84 -5.70 -6.71
CA LYS A 118 -1.42 -5.71 -6.36
C LYS A 118 -1.15 -4.69 -5.27
N ALA A 119 -0.22 -5.02 -4.38
CA ALA A 119 0.24 -4.09 -3.37
C ALA A 119 0.93 -2.91 -4.03
N ASP A 120 0.72 -1.72 -3.48
CA ASP A 120 1.33 -0.48 -3.93
C ASP A 120 2.16 0.16 -2.82
N LEU A 121 2.68 1.35 -3.07
CA LEU A 121 3.52 2.03 -2.10
C LEU A 121 2.76 2.40 -0.82
N GLU A 122 1.46 2.65 -0.92
CA GLU A 122 0.63 2.91 0.26
C GLU A 122 0.62 1.71 1.21
N ASP A 123 0.52 0.49 0.66
CA ASP A 123 0.57 -0.73 1.47
C ASP A 123 1.92 -0.85 2.18
N VAL A 124 3.01 -0.58 1.48
CA VAL A 124 4.35 -0.58 2.07
C VAL A 124 4.45 0.46 3.19
N PHE A 125 3.99 1.66 2.92
CA PHE A 125 4.03 2.76 3.88
C PHE A 125 3.27 2.41 5.17
N LEU A 126 2.07 1.88 5.05
CA LEU A 126 1.27 1.52 6.21
C LEU A 126 1.89 0.38 7.00
N ASP A 127 2.48 -0.61 6.32
CA ASP A 127 3.19 -1.69 6.99
C ASP A 127 4.41 -1.18 7.77
N VAL A 128 5.20 -0.32 7.16
CA VAL A 128 6.40 0.25 7.77
C VAL A 128 6.03 1.11 8.98
N MET A 129 5.02 1.97 8.84
CA MET A 129 4.59 2.85 9.91
C MET A 129 3.97 2.08 11.06
N GLY A 130 3.22 1.04 10.77
CA GLY A 130 2.63 0.16 11.79
C GLY A 130 3.68 -0.65 12.52
N ALA A 131 4.66 -1.21 11.81
CA ALA A 131 5.73 -1.99 12.41
C ALA A 131 6.64 -1.13 13.29
N ALA A 132 6.78 0.16 12.97
CA ALA A 132 7.60 1.10 13.73
C ALA A 132 6.89 1.67 14.96
N ALA A 133 5.62 1.34 15.13
CA ALA A 133 4.87 1.74 16.32
C ALA A 133 5.19 0.81 17.51
#